data_b70113e92be7b9a9723f355aec218351
#
_entry.id   b70113e92be7b9a9723f355aec218351
#
_cell.length_a   1.000
_cell.length_b   1.000
_cell.length_c   1.000
_cell.angle_alpha   90.00
_cell.angle_beta   90.00
_cell.angle_gamma   90.00
#
_symmetry.space_group_name_H-M   'P 1'
#
loop_
_entity.id
_entity.type
_entity.pdbx_description
1 polymer ?
#
loop_
_entity_poly.entity_id
_entity_poly.type
_entity_poly.pdbx_seq_one_letter_code
_entity_poly.pdbx_strand_id
1 'polypeptide(L)'
;MNNAINIVLASDDNYAQHIAVVIASIMTKTKDAVNFFVISDNISNDKVEKLKKTAAIFSAYIEFINPSVENFANVYLSGHVSRAAYFRLALAEFLPKNVEKAIYLDVDLIVYDNIQKLWKYDLQDLPLGAVSDYGIMA
;
A
#
# COMPACT_ATOMS: atom_id res chain seq x y z
N MET A 1 3.70 -16.42 -14.95
CA MET A 1 3.96 -15.07 -14.40
C MET A 1 2.65 -14.49 -13.93
N ASN A 2 2.56 -14.14 -12.68
CA ASN A 2 1.32 -13.59 -12.13
C ASN A 2 1.20 -12.14 -12.62
N ASN A 3 0.33 -11.88 -13.58
CA ASN A 3 0.16 -10.55 -14.21
C ASN A 3 -0.66 -9.60 -13.33
N ALA A 4 -0.75 -9.87 -12.03
CA ALA A 4 -1.50 -9.04 -11.11
C ALA A 4 -0.77 -7.74 -10.79
N ILE A 5 -1.51 -6.67 -10.63
CA ILE A 5 -1.01 -5.37 -10.16
C ILE A 5 -0.80 -5.48 -8.66
N ASN A 6 0.42 -5.25 -8.18
CA ASN A 6 0.72 -5.29 -6.76
C ASN A 6 0.65 -3.88 -6.17
N ILE A 7 -0.25 -3.68 -5.21
CA ILE A 7 -0.45 -2.43 -4.49
C ILE A 7 0.00 -2.61 -3.05
N VAL A 8 0.81 -1.70 -2.55
CA VAL A 8 1.28 -1.68 -1.17
C VAL A 8 0.67 -0.48 -0.46
N LEU A 9 0.11 -0.73 0.70
CA LEU A 9 -0.49 0.27 1.59
C LEU A 9 0.15 0.12 2.97
N ALA A 10 0.37 1.20 3.69
CA ALA A 10 0.83 1.15 5.07
C ALA A 10 -0.13 1.94 5.96
N SER A 11 -0.54 1.37 7.10
CA SER A 11 -1.51 2.01 7.98
C SER A 11 -1.37 1.54 9.41
N ASP A 12 -1.71 2.43 10.33
CA ASP A 12 -2.05 2.09 11.70
C ASP A 12 -3.56 1.80 11.84
N ASP A 13 -3.98 1.51 13.08
CA ASP A 13 -5.38 1.21 13.37
C ASP A 13 -6.31 2.41 13.11
N ASN A 14 -5.87 3.64 13.34
CA ASN A 14 -6.70 4.83 13.18
C ASN A 14 -7.10 5.09 11.73
N TYR A 15 -6.21 4.78 10.80
CA TYR A 15 -6.42 5.00 9.35
C TYR A 15 -6.87 3.75 8.60
N ALA A 16 -7.00 2.61 9.26
CA ALA A 16 -7.33 1.34 8.61
C ALA A 16 -8.61 1.40 7.75
N GLN A 17 -9.63 2.16 8.14
CA GLN A 17 -10.86 2.32 7.37
C GLN A 17 -10.64 2.93 5.98
N HIS A 18 -9.62 3.77 5.82
CA HIS A 18 -9.32 4.41 4.54
C HIS A 18 -8.79 3.40 3.52
N ILE A 19 -8.15 2.31 3.98
CA ILE A 19 -7.75 1.20 3.10
C ILE A 19 -8.93 0.66 2.30
N ALA A 20 -10.11 0.50 2.94
CA ALA A 20 -11.30 0.03 2.26
C ALA A 20 -11.72 0.97 1.11
N VAL A 21 -11.58 2.28 1.30
CA VAL A 21 -11.87 3.30 0.27
C VAL A 21 -10.88 3.19 -0.88
N VAL A 22 -9.58 3.04 -0.59
CA VAL A 22 -8.54 2.85 -1.62
C VAL A 22 -8.82 1.60 -2.44
N ILE A 23 -9.07 0.45 -1.77
CA ILE A 23 -9.41 -0.81 -2.44
C ILE A 23 -10.62 -0.61 -3.38
N ALA A 24 -11.71 -0.07 -2.87
CA ALA A 24 -12.93 0.15 -3.65
C ALA A 24 -12.68 1.08 -4.84
N SER A 25 -11.91 2.17 -4.65
CA SER A 25 -11.60 3.12 -5.72
C SER A 25 -10.79 2.48 -6.85
N ILE A 26 -9.82 1.64 -6.53
CA ILE A 26 -9.02 0.90 -7.52
C ILE A 26 -9.89 -0.14 -8.23
N MET A 27 -10.58 -0.99 -7.48
CA MET A 27 -11.30 -2.14 -8.02
C MET A 27 -12.52 -1.76 -8.86
N THR A 28 -13.13 -0.60 -8.62
CA THR A 28 -14.22 -0.08 -9.47
C THR A 28 -13.74 0.43 -10.83
N LYS A 29 -12.46 0.71 -10.99
CA LYS A 29 -11.87 1.26 -12.22
C LYS A 29 -10.96 0.29 -12.96
N THR A 30 -10.51 -0.79 -12.32
CA THR A 30 -9.53 -1.74 -12.84
C THR A 30 -10.18 -3.11 -13.00
N LYS A 31 -10.04 -3.70 -14.19
CA LYS A 31 -10.53 -5.07 -14.48
C LYS A 31 -9.45 -6.13 -14.27
N ASP A 32 -8.21 -5.71 -14.11
CA ASP A 32 -7.08 -6.60 -13.91
C ASP A 32 -7.09 -7.19 -12.49
N ALA A 33 -6.43 -8.32 -12.31
CA ALA A 33 -6.19 -8.88 -10.99
C ALA A 33 -5.29 -7.92 -10.19
N VAL A 34 -5.67 -7.64 -8.95
CA VAL A 34 -4.91 -6.76 -8.04
C VAL A 34 -4.63 -7.52 -6.75
N ASN A 35 -3.38 -7.47 -6.31
CA ASN A 35 -2.94 -7.94 -5.01
C ASN A 35 -2.69 -6.73 -4.11
N PHE A 36 -3.30 -6.72 -2.93
CA PHE A 36 -3.07 -5.71 -1.91
C PHE A 36 -2.19 -6.28 -0.80
N PHE A 37 -1.07 -5.63 -0.54
CA PHE A 37 -0.18 -5.90 0.58
C PHE A 37 -0.33 -4.75 1.58
N VAL A 38 -0.84 -5.04 2.76
CA VAL A 38 -1.06 -4.04 3.81
C VAL A 38 -0.01 -4.20 4.88
N ILE A 39 0.91 -3.25 4.97
CA ILE A 39 1.88 -3.19 6.06
C ILE A 39 1.16 -2.61 7.27
N SER A 40 0.95 -3.46 8.26
CA SER A 40 0.11 -3.17 9.43
C SER A 40 0.94 -2.68 10.60
N ASP A 41 0.67 -1.47 11.07
CA ASP A 41 1.12 -1.00 12.38
C ASP A 41 0.01 -1.23 13.42
N ASN A 42 -0.10 -2.47 13.89
CA ASN A 42 -1.06 -2.88 14.91
C ASN A 42 -2.54 -2.65 14.56
N ILE A 43 -2.92 -2.89 13.29
CA ILE A 43 -4.35 -2.87 12.92
C ILE A 43 -5.09 -3.99 13.67
N SER A 44 -6.19 -3.63 14.32
CA SER A 44 -7.00 -4.56 15.12
C SER A 44 -7.64 -5.66 14.26
N ASN A 45 -7.81 -6.85 14.85
CA ASN A 45 -8.37 -8.00 14.15
C ASN A 45 -9.76 -7.73 13.55
N ASP A 46 -10.61 -6.95 14.22
CA ASP A 46 -11.93 -6.58 13.71
C ASP A 46 -11.82 -5.79 12.40
N LYS A 47 -10.89 -4.83 12.34
CA LYS A 47 -10.66 -4.04 11.12
C LYS A 47 -10.01 -4.88 10.01
N VAL A 48 -9.06 -5.76 10.35
CA VAL A 48 -8.47 -6.73 9.42
C VAL A 48 -9.57 -7.57 8.75
N GLU A 49 -10.49 -8.12 9.54
CA GLU A 49 -11.59 -8.94 8.99
C GLU A 49 -12.56 -8.12 8.12
N LYS A 50 -12.83 -6.87 8.46
CA LYS A 50 -13.63 -5.96 7.62
C LYS A 50 -12.94 -5.66 6.29
N LEU A 51 -11.64 -5.43 6.32
CA LEU A 51 -10.85 -5.18 5.11
C LEU A 51 -10.77 -6.41 4.20
N LYS A 52 -10.61 -7.62 4.78
CA LYS A 52 -10.69 -8.88 4.03
C LYS A 52 -12.06 -9.05 3.34
N LYS A 53 -13.15 -8.73 4.04
CA LYS A 53 -14.50 -8.75 3.46
C LYS A 53 -14.63 -7.74 2.32
N THR A 54 -14.07 -6.55 2.47
CA THR A 54 -14.07 -5.54 1.40
C THR A 54 -13.32 -6.04 0.17
N ALA A 55 -12.13 -6.60 0.33
CA ALA A 55 -11.36 -7.16 -0.78
C ALA A 55 -12.11 -8.32 -1.46
N ALA A 56 -12.78 -9.18 -0.66
CA ALA A 56 -13.56 -10.32 -1.17
C ALA A 56 -14.74 -9.90 -2.06
N ILE A 57 -15.38 -8.74 -1.80
CA ILE A 57 -16.45 -8.20 -2.66
C ILE A 57 -15.97 -8.03 -4.10
N PHE A 58 -14.69 -7.70 -4.28
CA PHE A 58 -14.06 -7.48 -5.58
C PHE A 58 -13.24 -8.67 -6.07
N SER A 59 -13.27 -9.81 -5.37
CA SER A 59 -12.40 -10.98 -5.63
C SER A 59 -10.91 -10.61 -5.65
N ALA A 60 -10.51 -9.60 -4.90
CA ALA A 60 -9.13 -9.15 -4.80
C ALA A 60 -8.38 -9.91 -3.70
N TYR A 61 -7.09 -10.18 -3.94
CA TYR A 61 -6.20 -10.73 -2.92
C TYR A 61 -5.79 -9.62 -1.95
N ILE A 62 -5.78 -9.93 -0.65
CA ILE A 62 -5.25 -9.04 0.38
C ILE A 62 -4.42 -9.82 1.40
N GLU A 63 -3.23 -9.33 1.68
CA GLU A 63 -2.30 -9.87 2.67
C GLU A 63 -1.89 -8.78 3.66
N PHE A 64 -1.89 -9.12 4.95
CA PHE A 64 -1.43 -8.23 6.02
C PHE A 64 -0.04 -8.64 6.46
N ILE A 65 0.89 -7.71 6.39
CA ILE A 65 2.29 -7.90 6.79
C ILE A 65 2.52 -7.09 8.07
N ASN A 66 2.92 -7.79 9.14
CA ASN A 66 3.25 -7.16 10.41
C ASN A 66 4.79 -7.10 10.52
N PRO A 67 5.40 -5.93 10.28
CA PRO A 67 6.86 -5.81 10.42
C PRO A 67 7.28 -6.04 11.87
N SER A 68 8.40 -6.71 12.08
CA SER A 68 8.96 -6.83 13.42
C SER A 68 9.40 -5.44 13.90
N VAL A 69 8.96 -5.06 15.10
CA VAL A 69 9.17 -3.72 15.68
C VAL A 69 10.66 -3.42 15.92
N GLU A 70 11.50 -4.45 16.02
CA GLU A 70 12.94 -4.32 16.33
C GLU A 70 13.70 -3.48 15.31
N ASN A 71 13.33 -3.54 14.04
CA ASN A 71 14.00 -2.79 12.97
C ASN A 71 13.67 -1.28 12.99
N PHE A 72 12.62 -0.87 13.71
CA PHE A 72 12.14 0.51 13.75
C PHE A 72 12.06 1.10 15.15
N ALA A 73 12.58 0.39 16.18
CA ALA A 73 12.55 0.84 17.57
C ALA A 73 13.28 2.18 17.79
N ASN A 74 14.25 2.51 16.93
CA ASN A 74 15.08 3.71 17.02
C ASN A 74 14.65 4.82 16.04
N VAL A 75 13.55 4.66 15.32
CA VAL A 75 13.06 5.71 14.41
C VAL A 75 12.45 6.84 15.24
N TYR A 76 13.05 8.03 15.15
CA TYR A 76 12.53 9.21 15.82
C TYR A 76 11.21 9.63 15.19
N LEU A 77 10.12 9.46 15.92
CA LEU A 77 8.79 9.91 15.49
C LEU A 77 8.67 11.40 15.79
N SER A 78 8.78 12.25 14.78
CA SER A 78 8.56 13.68 14.94
C SER A 78 7.06 14.02 14.74
N GLY A 79 6.42 14.45 15.80
CA GLY A 79 5.13 15.16 15.82
C GLY A 79 3.95 14.51 15.07
N HIS A 80 3.90 14.59 13.77
CA HIS A 80 2.76 14.18 12.95
C HIS A 80 3.04 12.96 12.03
N VAL A 81 4.23 12.37 12.10
CA VAL A 81 4.62 11.25 11.23
C VAL A 81 4.46 9.94 12.00
N SER A 82 3.50 9.11 11.57
CA SER A 82 3.31 7.77 12.13
C SER A 82 4.44 6.82 11.71
N ARG A 83 4.66 5.72 12.46
CA ARG A 83 5.58 4.65 12.04
C ARG A 83 5.22 4.07 10.68
N ALA A 84 3.93 3.98 10.37
CA ALA A 84 3.44 3.52 9.08
C ALA A 84 4.06 4.32 7.91
N ALA A 85 4.30 5.62 8.09
CA ALA A 85 4.94 6.46 7.07
C ALA A 85 6.41 6.07 6.81
N TYR A 86 7.12 5.52 7.80
CA TYR A 86 8.51 5.05 7.63
C TYR A 86 8.59 3.67 6.97
N PHE A 87 7.54 2.86 7.03
CA PHE A 87 7.54 1.53 6.40
C PHE A 87 7.77 1.60 4.88
N ARG A 88 7.44 2.73 4.24
CA ARG A 88 7.72 2.95 2.81
C ARG A 88 9.21 2.86 2.47
N LEU A 89 10.11 3.11 3.43
CA LEU A 89 11.55 3.08 3.20
C LEU A 89 12.12 1.66 3.18
N ALA A 90 11.39 0.69 3.74
CA ALA A 90 11.83 -0.69 3.87
C ALA A 90 10.90 -1.69 3.16
N LEU A 91 10.13 -1.24 2.17
CA LEU A 91 9.14 -2.06 1.47
C LEU A 91 9.74 -3.34 0.89
N ALA A 92 10.94 -3.25 0.32
CA ALA A 92 11.63 -4.40 -0.26
C ALA A 92 11.97 -5.50 0.74
N GLU A 93 12.07 -5.16 2.04
CA GLU A 93 12.36 -6.13 3.11
C GLU A 93 11.09 -6.86 3.57
N PHE A 94 9.92 -6.24 3.41
CA PHE A 94 8.66 -6.75 3.92
C PHE A 94 7.87 -7.54 2.87
N LEU A 95 8.01 -7.17 1.60
CA LEU A 95 7.25 -7.81 0.54
C LEU A 95 7.74 -9.24 0.26
N PRO A 96 6.84 -10.15 -0.17
CA PRO A 96 7.23 -11.47 -0.63
C PRO A 96 8.29 -11.37 -1.74
N LYS A 97 9.29 -12.25 -1.69
CA LYS A 97 10.45 -12.23 -2.64
C LYS A 97 10.09 -12.37 -4.11
N ASN A 98 8.90 -12.86 -4.40
CA ASN A 98 8.37 -12.99 -5.76
C ASN A 98 7.65 -11.73 -6.26
N VAL A 99 7.58 -10.67 -5.45
CA VAL A 99 7.04 -9.36 -5.83
C VAL A 99 8.17 -8.49 -6.34
N GLU A 100 8.36 -8.46 -7.65
CA GLU A 100 9.44 -7.73 -8.32
C GLU A 100 9.08 -6.24 -8.56
N LYS A 101 7.79 -5.94 -8.64
CA LYS A 101 7.26 -4.58 -8.85
C LYS A 101 6.02 -4.36 -8.00
N ALA A 102 5.90 -3.18 -7.42
CA ALA A 102 4.72 -2.76 -6.67
C ALA A 102 4.50 -1.25 -6.81
N ILE A 103 3.26 -0.82 -6.63
CA ILE A 103 2.89 0.59 -6.47
C ILE A 103 2.61 0.82 -4.99
N TYR A 104 3.35 1.72 -4.36
CA TYR A 104 3.03 2.20 -3.02
C TYR A 104 2.05 3.37 -3.11
N LEU A 105 0.99 3.32 -2.32
CA LEU A 105 0.01 4.40 -2.20
C LEU A 105 -0.21 4.73 -0.72
N ASP A 106 -0.34 6.02 -0.42
CA ASP A 106 -0.85 6.45 0.88
C ASP A 106 -2.33 6.07 1.01
N VAL A 107 -2.82 5.92 2.24
CA VAL A 107 -4.19 5.43 2.48
C VAL A 107 -5.26 6.53 2.49
N ASP A 108 -4.86 7.79 2.48
CA ASP A 108 -5.74 8.97 2.50
C ASP A 108 -6.01 9.56 1.10
N LEU A 109 -6.03 8.70 0.10
CA LEU A 109 -6.27 9.06 -1.31
C LEU A 109 -7.39 8.24 -1.95
N ILE A 110 -7.84 8.68 -3.10
CA ILE A 110 -8.78 7.98 -3.99
C ILE A 110 -8.15 7.84 -5.37
N VAL A 111 -8.15 6.62 -5.90
CA VAL A 111 -7.69 6.36 -7.27
C VAL A 111 -8.84 6.67 -8.23
N TYR A 112 -8.70 7.74 -9.02
CA TYR A 112 -9.75 8.24 -9.88
C TYR A 112 -9.86 7.49 -11.22
N ASP A 113 -8.75 6.97 -11.73
CA ASP A 113 -8.68 6.31 -13.04
C ASP A 113 -8.11 4.88 -12.91
N ASN A 114 -8.03 4.15 -14.03
CA ASN A 114 -7.46 2.80 -14.04
C ASN A 114 -5.98 2.80 -13.64
N ILE A 115 -5.67 2.17 -12.51
CA ILE A 115 -4.31 2.07 -11.96
C ILE A 115 -3.34 1.32 -12.89
N GLN A 116 -3.85 0.53 -13.84
CA GLN A 116 -3.02 -0.15 -14.84
C GLN A 116 -2.16 0.83 -15.65
N LYS A 117 -2.62 2.06 -15.84
CA LYS A 117 -1.86 3.10 -16.55
C LYS A 117 -0.55 3.40 -15.82
N LEU A 118 -0.60 3.51 -14.50
CA LEU A 118 0.60 3.69 -13.67
C LEU A 118 1.43 2.41 -13.61
N TRP A 119 0.77 1.26 -13.51
CA TRP A 119 1.45 -0.04 -13.49
C TRP A 119 2.30 -0.30 -14.72
N LYS A 120 1.84 0.12 -15.90
CA LYS A 120 2.55 -0.03 -17.19
C LYS A 120 3.66 0.98 -17.41
N TYR A 121 3.81 1.95 -16.50
CA TYR A 121 4.89 2.92 -16.63
C TYR A 121 6.24 2.22 -16.58
N ASP A 122 7.08 2.51 -17.59
CA ASP A 122 8.42 1.95 -17.70
C ASP A 122 9.41 2.76 -16.86
N LEU A 123 10.02 2.12 -15.90
CA LEU A 123 11.03 2.73 -15.03
C LEU A 123 12.44 2.75 -15.66
N GLN A 124 12.64 2.16 -16.85
CA GLN A 124 13.92 2.16 -17.57
C GLN A 124 15.10 1.71 -16.68
N ASP A 125 14.97 0.56 -16.04
CA ASP A 125 15.96 -0.01 -15.12
C ASP A 125 16.21 0.80 -13.83
N LEU A 126 15.44 1.86 -13.58
CA LEU A 126 15.49 2.58 -12.31
C LEU A 126 14.76 1.79 -11.21
N PRO A 127 15.32 1.75 -9.99
CA PRO A 127 14.71 0.99 -8.89
C PRO A 127 13.43 1.63 -8.35
N LEU A 128 13.20 2.91 -8.65
CA LEU A 128 12.10 3.69 -8.08
C LEU A 128 11.64 4.78 -9.04
N GLY A 129 10.32 4.97 -9.12
CA GLY A 129 9.68 6.17 -9.66
C GLY A 129 8.85 6.84 -8.58
N ALA A 130 8.83 8.15 -8.54
CA ALA A 130 8.03 8.93 -7.59
C ALA A 130 7.34 10.11 -8.26
N VAL A 131 6.22 10.54 -7.68
CA VAL A 131 5.52 11.75 -8.09
C VAL A 131 6.11 12.94 -7.34
N SER A 132 6.34 14.04 -8.05
CA SER A 132 6.83 15.28 -7.43
C SER A 132 5.80 15.85 -6.46
N ASP A 133 6.24 16.21 -5.26
CA ASP A 133 5.41 16.92 -4.28
C ASP A 133 5.54 18.42 -4.51
N TYR A 134 4.48 19.03 -5.03
CA TYR A 134 4.44 20.48 -5.28
C TYR A 134 4.34 21.33 -3.99
N GLY A 135 3.96 20.74 -2.86
CA GLY A 135 3.86 21.42 -1.58
C GLY A 135 5.20 21.78 -0.94
N ILE A 136 6.27 21.11 -1.35
CA ILE A 136 7.65 21.33 -0.82
C ILE A 136 8.43 22.33 -1.69
N MET A 137 7.95 22.66 -2.88
CA MET A 137 8.62 23.54 -3.83
C MET A 137 8.25 25.04 -3.66
N ALA A 138 7.55 25.39 -2.58
CA ALA A 138 7.15 26.76 -2.26
C ALA A 138 8.04 27.38 -1.16
#